data_dff5fcbc94a9c7960db79d7c7b5278a1
#
_entry.id   dff5fcbc94a9c7960db79d7c7b5278a1
#
_cell.length_a   1.000
_cell.length_b   1.000
_cell.length_c   1.000
_cell.angle_alpha   90.00
_cell.angle_beta   90.00
_cell.angle_gamma   90.00
#
_symmetry.space_group_name_H-M   'P 1'
#
loop_
_entity.id
_entity.type
_entity.pdbx_description
1 polymer ?
#
loop_
_entity_poly.entity_id
_entity_poly.type
_entity_poly.pdbx_seq_one_letter_code
_entity_poly.pdbx_strand_id
1 'polypeptide(L)'
;MQQYTWFTARWSTWMVLAIFSFCVFFYGFTIPVPATNGEIVVIEVKQGMTSDQIARMLYSRGLISSPGMFQLVAKWKGLGSSLQAGEYAIHRGAFVTRIVDMMAKGETNYLQ
;
A
#
# COMPACT_ATOMS: atom_id res chain seq x y z
N MET A 1 -47.22 3.49 -15.90
CA MET A 1 -46.38 4.06 -14.83
C MET A 1 -45.73 3.03 -13.96
N GLN A 2 -46.45 1.95 -13.62
CA GLN A 2 -45.81 0.89 -12.83
C GLN A 2 -44.65 0.19 -13.55
N GLN A 3 -44.68 0.18 -14.85
CA GLN A 3 -43.60 -0.45 -15.63
C GLN A 3 -42.26 0.30 -15.52
N TYR A 4 -42.33 1.59 -15.32
CA TYR A 4 -41.10 2.38 -15.18
C TYR A 4 -40.42 2.14 -13.83
N THR A 5 -41.21 1.96 -12.77
CA THR A 5 -40.63 1.66 -11.46
C THR A 5 -39.97 0.29 -11.43
N TRP A 6 -40.50 -0.64 -12.20
CA TRP A 6 -39.88 -1.95 -12.35
C TRP A 6 -38.51 -1.87 -13.02
N PHE A 7 -38.44 -1.09 -14.08
CA PHE A 7 -37.24 -0.96 -14.86
C PHE A 7 -36.16 -0.21 -14.07
N THR A 8 -36.55 0.87 -13.42
CA THR A 8 -35.61 1.64 -12.59
C THR A 8 -35.15 0.86 -11.37
N ALA A 9 -36.05 0.06 -10.77
CA ALA A 9 -35.68 -0.77 -9.63
C ALA A 9 -34.62 -1.82 -9.98
N ARG A 10 -34.71 -2.40 -11.16
CA ARG A 10 -33.73 -3.38 -11.62
C ARG A 10 -32.37 -2.75 -11.83
N TRP A 11 -32.34 -1.62 -12.46
CA TRP A 11 -31.08 -0.91 -12.71
C TRP A 11 -30.47 -0.43 -11.40
N SER A 12 -31.30 0.08 -10.51
CA SER A 12 -30.85 0.53 -9.20
C SER A 12 -30.26 -0.61 -8.39
N THR A 13 -30.90 -1.78 -8.45
CA THR A 13 -30.38 -2.97 -7.75
C THR A 13 -29.01 -3.39 -8.28
N TRP A 14 -28.85 -3.41 -9.58
CA TRP A 14 -27.58 -3.77 -10.20
C TRP A 14 -26.48 -2.75 -9.86
N MET A 15 -26.85 -1.48 -9.87
CA MET A 15 -25.90 -0.43 -9.49
C MET A 15 -25.47 -0.55 -8.04
N VAL A 16 -26.41 -0.82 -7.15
CA VAL A 16 -26.10 -0.98 -5.73
C VAL A 16 -25.21 -2.20 -5.51
N LEU A 17 -25.50 -3.30 -6.19
CA LEU A 17 -24.67 -4.50 -6.11
C LEU A 17 -23.26 -4.25 -6.65
N ALA A 18 -23.15 -3.52 -7.76
CA ALA A 18 -21.86 -3.21 -8.34
C ALA A 18 -21.04 -2.31 -7.43
N ILE A 19 -21.67 -1.29 -6.86
CA ILE A 19 -21.02 -0.39 -5.92
C ILE A 19 -20.60 -1.15 -4.66
N PHE A 20 -21.48 -1.99 -4.14
CA PHE A 20 -21.19 -2.79 -2.95
C PHE A 20 -20.02 -3.74 -3.19
N SER A 21 -20.03 -4.42 -4.33
CA SER A 21 -18.94 -5.32 -4.72
C SER A 21 -17.62 -4.56 -4.86
N PHE A 22 -17.68 -3.40 -5.49
CA PHE A 22 -16.50 -2.54 -5.64
C PHE A 22 -15.97 -2.08 -4.28
N CYS A 23 -16.87 -1.66 -3.40
CA CYS A 23 -16.49 -1.22 -2.06
C CYS A 23 -15.85 -2.35 -1.26
N VAL A 24 -16.43 -3.55 -1.31
CA VAL A 24 -15.87 -4.71 -0.62
C VAL A 24 -14.51 -5.06 -1.17
N PHE A 25 -14.38 -5.08 -2.49
CA PHE A 25 -13.10 -5.37 -3.13
C PHE A 25 -12.05 -4.34 -2.74
N PHE A 26 -12.41 -3.07 -2.83
CA PHE A 26 -11.51 -1.97 -2.49
C PHE A 26 -11.12 -2.00 -1.01
N TYR A 27 -12.10 -2.28 -0.16
CA TYR A 27 -11.87 -2.35 1.28
C TYR A 27 -10.93 -3.50 1.63
N GLY A 28 -11.16 -4.66 1.05
CA GLY A 28 -10.28 -5.81 1.25
C GLY A 28 -8.87 -5.59 0.72
N PHE A 29 -8.75 -4.78 -0.32
CA PHE A 29 -7.45 -4.48 -0.92
C PHE A 29 -6.66 -3.44 -0.13
N THR A 30 -7.35 -2.54 0.55
CA THR A 30 -6.71 -1.45 1.30
C THR A 30 -6.50 -1.76 2.78
N ILE A 31 -7.07 -2.85 3.28
CA ILE A 31 -6.82 -3.22 4.67
C ILE A 31 -5.33 -3.55 4.81
N PRO A 32 -4.59 -2.78 5.60
CA PRO A 32 -3.19 -3.11 5.85
C PRO A 32 -3.13 -4.42 6.61
N VAL A 33 -2.04 -5.15 6.41
CA VAL A 33 -1.76 -6.33 7.19
C VAL A 33 -1.88 -5.94 8.67
N PRO A 34 -2.67 -6.68 9.46
CA PRO A 34 -2.89 -6.28 10.84
C PRO A 34 -1.58 -6.09 11.56
N ALA A 35 -1.42 -4.91 12.12
CA ALA A 35 -0.23 -4.55 12.85
C ALA A 35 -0.11 -5.47 14.07
N THR A 36 0.90 -6.30 14.08
CA THR A 36 1.18 -7.11 15.23
C THR A 36 2.01 -6.26 16.19
N ASN A 37 1.33 -5.66 17.16
CA ASN A 37 1.97 -5.06 18.34
C ASN A 37 2.91 -3.88 18.08
N GLY A 38 2.83 -3.23 16.91
CA GLY A 38 3.69 -2.10 16.62
C GLY A 38 5.17 -2.43 16.60
N GLU A 39 5.50 -3.67 16.33
CA GLU A 39 6.89 -4.12 16.27
C GLU A 39 7.65 -3.31 15.23
N ILE A 40 8.85 -2.86 15.59
CA ILE A 40 9.70 -2.10 14.70
C ILE A 40 10.70 -3.04 14.06
N VAL A 41 10.74 -3.05 12.75
CA VAL A 41 11.69 -3.83 11.97
C VAL A 41 12.68 -2.87 11.33
N VAL A 42 13.96 -3.08 11.60
CA VAL A 42 15.01 -2.27 11.01
C VAL A 42 15.47 -2.95 9.72
N ILE A 43 15.46 -2.21 8.64
CA ILE A 43 15.95 -2.68 7.35
C ILE A 43 17.06 -1.78 6.85
N GLU A 44 17.99 -2.37 6.11
CA GLU A 44 19.09 -1.63 5.52
C GLU A 44 18.91 -1.60 4.01
N VAL A 45 18.84 -0.39 3.46
CA VAL A 45 18.81 -0.18 2.02
C VAL A 45 20.20 0.22 1.57
N LYS A 46 20.84 -0.61 0.78
CA LYS A 46 22.19 -0.35 0.28
C LYS A 46 22.15 0.52 -0.95
N GLN A 47 23.22 1.27 -1.15
CA GLN A 47 23.33 2.07 -2.37
C GLN A 47 23.31 1.17 -3.60
N GLY A 48 22.62 1.64 -4.62
CA GLY A 48 22.49 0.89 -5.86
C GLY A 48 21.35 -0.10 -5.88
N MET A 49 20.63 -0.26 -4.79
CA MET A 49 19.44 -1.13 -4.79
C MET A 49 18.34 -0.49 -5.61
N THR A 50 17.73 -1.31 -6.47
CA THR A 50 16.58 -0.87 -7.25
C THR A 50 15.32 -0.90 -6.40
N SER A 51 14.28 -0.20 -6.86
CA SER A 51 12.99 -0.22 -6.17
C SER A 51 12.40 -1.65 -6.11
N ASP A 52 12.69 -2.46 -7.13
CA ASP A 52 12.27 -3.87 -7.15
C ASP A 52 12.95 -4.67 -6.04
N GLN A 53 14.24 -4.48 -5.85
CA GLN A 53 14.99 -5.17 -4.80
C GLN A 53 14.52 -4.73 -3.42
N ILE A 54 14.25 -3.44 -3.25
CA ILE A 54 13.74 -2.90 -2.00
C ILE A 54 12.35 -3.49 -1.71
N ALA A 55 11.50 -3.53 -2.72
CA ALA A 55 10.15 -4.09 -2.57
C ALA A 55 10.18 -5.55 -2.15
N ARG A 56 11.05 -6.33 -2.75
CA ARG A 56 11.18 -7.76 -2.40
C ARG A 56 11.72 -7.93 -1.00
N MET A 57 12.66 -7.10 -0.59
CA MET A 57 13.21 -7.14 0.76
C MET A 57 12.13 -6.82 1.78
N LEU A 58 11.34 -5.78 1.53
CA LEU A 58 10.23 -5.42 2.43
C LEU A 58 9.20 -6.53 2.52
N TYR A 59 8.91 -7.17 1.39
CA TYR A 59 7.99 -8.29 1.36
C TYR A 59 8.53 -9.47 2.18
N SER A 60 9.81 -9.79 2.03
CA SER A 60 10.42 -10.90 2.77
C SER A 60 10.44 -10.67 4.26
N ARG A 61 10.43 -9.40 4.69
CA ARG A 61 10.40 -9.04 6.11
C ARG A 61 8.97 -8.91 6.64
N GLY A 62 7.97 -9.13 5.79
CA GLY A 62 6.57 -9.04 6.20
C GLY A 62 6.08 -7.61 6.42
N LEU A 63 6.75 -6.63 5.85
CA LEU A 63 6.40 -5.22 6.02
C LEU A 63 5.39 -4.74 4.99
N ILE A 64 5.33 -5.40 3.85
CA ILE A 64 4.36 -5.11 2.80
C ILE A 64 3.69 -6.40 2.35
N SER A 65 2.49 -6.28 1.84
CA SER A 65 1.73 -7.45 1.38
C SER A 65 2.01 -7.81 -0.07
N SER A 66 2.57 -6.87 -0.85
CA SER A 66 2.85 -7.10 -2.26
C SER A 66 3.99 -6.21 -2.73
N PRO A 67 5.03 -6.79 -3.32
CA PRO A 67 6.12 -5.99 -3.91
C PRO A 67 5.64 -5.10 -5.04
N GLY A 68 4.68 -5.60 -5.84
CA GLY A 68 4.13 -4.82 -6.94
C GLY A 68 3.41 -3.56 -6.47
N MET A 69 2.74 -3.64 -5.34
CA MET A 69 2.06 -2.48 -4.76
C MET A 69 3.06 -1.41 -4.33
N PHE A 70 4.16 -1.80 -3.72
CA PHE A 70 5.21 -0.86 -3.33
C PHE A 70 5.77 -0.13 -4.55
N GLN A 71 6.09 -0.88 -5.60
CA GLN A 71 6.61 -0.30 -6.83
C GLN A 71 5.59 0.63 -7.49
N LEU A 72 4.33 0.23 -7.50
CA LEU A 72 3.26 1.05 -8.08
C LEU A 72 3.11 2.37 -7.33
N VAL A 73 3.12 2.34 -6.01
CA VAL A 73 3.02 3.55 -5.20
C VAL A 73 4.24 4.44 -5.42
N ALA A 74 5.43 3.85 -5.41
CA ALA A 74 6.66 4.61 -5.64
C ALA A 74 6.66 5.28 -7.02
N LYS A 75 6.21 4.55 -8.02
CA LYS A 75 6.13 5.05 -9.39
C LYS A 75 5.07 6.14 -9.51
N TRP A 76 3.93 5.92 -8.87
CA TRP A 76 2.82 6.86 -8.93
C TRP A 76 3.16 8.18 -8.28
N LYS A 77 3.93 8.14 -7.21
CA LYS A 77 4.42 9.35 -6.55
C LYS A 77 5.63 9.95 -7.25
N GLY A 78 6.15 9.29 -8.27
CA GLY A 78 7.34 9.74 -8.97
C GLY A 78 8.61 9.59 -8.16
N LEU A 79 8.61 8.70 -7.17
CA LEU A 79 9.72 8.56 -6.22
C LEU A 79 10.51 7.26 -6.43
N GLY A 80 10.22 6.51 -7.50
CA GLY A 80 10.85 5.22 -7.72
C GLY A 80 12.37 5.27 -7.83
N SER A 81 12.93 6.37 -8.31
CA SER A 81 14.37 6.55 -8.40
C SER A 81 14.95 7.43 -7.29
N SER A 82 14.09 7.92 -6.40
CA SER A 82 14.49 8.85 -5.33
C SER A 82 14.64 8.17 -3.98
N LEU A 83 14.53 6.85 -3.94
CA LEU A 83 14.66 6.10 -2.69
C LEU A 83 16.11 6.12 -2.24
N GLN A 84 16.34 6.55 -1.01
CA GLN A 84 17.69 6.77 -0.50
C GLN A 84 18.17 5.57 0.29
N ALA A 85 19.47 5.31 0.20
CA ALA A 85 20.11 4.28 1.00
C ALA A 85 20.17 4.68 2.46
N GLY A 86 20.16 3.70 3.34
CA GLY A 86 20.24 3.93 4.77
C GLY A 86 19.52 2.86 5.56
N GLU A 87 19.52 3.00 6.86
CA GLU A 87 18.79 2.12 7.75
C GLU A 87 17.46 2.78 8.12
N TYR A 88 16.39 2.02 8.00
CA TYR A 88 15.04 2.51 8.27
C TYR A 88 14.39 1.63 9.32
N ALA A 89 13.79 2.26 10.32
CA ALA A 89 12.96 1.58 11.29
C ALA A 89 11.51 1.71 10.86
N ILE A 90 10.92 0.59 10.51
CA ILE A 90 9.56 0.56 9.96
C ILE A 90 8.67 -0.23 10.91
N HIS A 91 7.57 0.37 11.31
CA HIS A 91 6.57 -0.31 12.12
C HIS A 91 5.82 -1.32 11.27
N ARG A 92 5.63 -2.52 11.81
CA ARG A 92 4.74 -3.47 11.15
C ARG A 92 3.34 -2.86 11.09
N GLY A 93 2.73 -2.95 9.94
CA GLY A 93 1.43 -2.34 9.70
C GLY A 93 1.50 -0.92 9.17
N ALA A 94 2.69 -0.37 8.94
CA ALA A 94 2.82 0.92 8.30
C ALA A 94 2.27 0.86 6.86
N PHE A 95 1.64 1.95 6.44
CA PHE A 95 1.13 2.03 5.07
C PHE A 95 2.30 2.11 4.08
N VAL A 96 2.09 1.50 2.92
CA VAL A 96 3.10 1.51 1.85
C VAL A 96 3.47 2.94 1.47
N THR A 97 2.50 3.83 1.43
CA THR A 97 2.74 5.25 1.11
C THR A 97 3.70 5.89 2.09
N ARG A 98 3.57 5.57 3.36
CA ARG A 98 4.47 6.12 4.37
C ARG A 98 5.87 5.56 4.23
N ILE A 99 5.99 4.27 3.94
CA ILE A 99 7.30 3.64 3.74
C ILE A 99 8.02 4.29 2.56
N VAL A 100 7.32 4.50 1.46
CA VAL A 100 7.88 5.16 0.27
C VAL A 100 8.31 6.57 0.61
N ASP A 101 7.49 7.32 1.34
CA ASP A 101 7.83 8.69 1.74
C ASP A 101 9.06 8.74 2.63
N MET A 102 9.17 7.82 3.59
CA MET A 102 10.35 7.75 4.45
C MET A 102 11.62 7.54 3.66
N MET A 103 11.58 6.62 2.72
CA MET A 103 12.75 6.30 1.92
C MET A 103 13.10 7.41 0.95
N ALA A 104 12.10 8.11 0.41
CA ALA A 104 12.33 9.22 -0.51
C ALA A 104 12.92 10.42 0.23
N LYS A 105 12.53 10.66 1.47
CA LYS A 105 13.06 11.74 2.27
C LYS A 105 14.37 11.38 2.97
N GLY A 106 14.71 10.11 3.01
CA GLY A 106 15.88 9.67 3.72
C GLY A 106 15.77 9.75 5.24
N GLU A 107 14.57 9.58 5.76
CA GLU A 107 14.32 9.60 7.20
C GLU A 107 14.86 8.33 7.85
N THR A 108 16.16 8.26 7.98
CA THR A 108 16.83 7.08 8.52
C THR A 108 16.98 7.14 10.03
N ASN A 109 16.84 8.31 10.60
CA ASN A 109 17.22 8.52 11.98
C ASN A 109 16.02 8.35 12.92
N TYR A 110 15.81 7.14 13.31
CA TYR A 110 14.70 6.74 14.15
C TYR A 110 15.03 6.75 15.65
N LEU A 111 16.26 7.02 15.98
CA LEU A 111 16.73 6.96 17.36
C LEU A 111 16.68 8.30 18.09
N GLN A 112 16.15 9.29 17.44
CA GLN A 112 16.03 10.61 18.07
C GLN A 112 14.66 10.88 18.62
#